data_ba04b059a1bd144694ace7c10e0854fd
#
_entry.id   ba04b059a1bd144694ace7c10e0854fd
#
_cell.length_a   1.000
_cell.length_b   1.000
_cell.length_c   1.000
_cell.angle_alpha   90.00
_cell.angle_beta   90.00
_cell.angle_gamma   90.00
#
_symmetry.space_group_name_H-M   'P 1'
#
loop_
_entity.id
_entity.type
_entity.pdbx_description
1 polymer ?
#
loop_
_entity_poly.entity_id
_entity_poly.type
_entity_poly.pdbx_seq_one_letter_code
_entity_poly.pdbx_strand_id
1 'polypeptide(L)'
;MNQATNNTIYGLDVKTTIDNTTFLILNIAFEHFFKPLPRHSHGNNSYELHYIPNGLGQAVIDGSSYELTPGTLYMTGPHVEHEQIPSPMDPMTEYSIYFQLQEEDALLVFSGSTADKFLKKRFWIGPDTQNLGVLMEQLFYELKYKYTGYMIQVEALLQQCLVKVVRNYEGNRFSKQHLDRKSTR
;
A
#
# COMPACT_ATOMS: atom_id res chain seq x y z
N MET A 1 -9.46 7.09 30.31
CA MET A 1 -8.69 5.84 30.11
C MET A 1 -7.76 6.08 28.94
N ASN A 2 -6.44 6.14 29.18
CA ASN A 2 -5.46 6.22 28.09
C ASN A 2 -5.49 4.89 27.34
N GLN A 3 -6.15 4.84 26.19
CA GLN A 3 -5.88 3.76 25.25
C GLN A 3 -4.45 3.98 24.75
N ALA A 4 -3.54 3.14 25.22
CA ALA A 4 -2.21 3.08 24.67
C ALA A 4 -2.35 2.76 23.18
N THR A 5 -1.97 3.71 22.35
CA THR A 5 -1.91 3.54 20.89
C THR A 5 -0.78 2.57 20.61
N ASN A 6 -1.11 1.31 20.38
CA ASN A 6 -0.11 0.31 20.01
C ASN A 6 0.21 0.44 18.51
N ASN A 7 0.85 1.54 18.13
CA ASN A 7 1.48 1.61 16.82
C ASN A 7 2.61 0.59 16.80
N THR A 8 2.63 -0.22 15.76
CA THR A 8 3.63 -1.27 15.55
C THR A 8 4.32 -1.03 14.23
N ILE A 9 5.62 -0.76 14.27
CA ILE A 9 6.44 -0.56 13.07
C ILE A 9 7.54 -1.61 13.09
N TYR A 10 7.65 -2.38 12.02
CA TYR A 10 8.74 -3.29 11.78
C TYR A 10 9.65 -2.73 10.69
N GLY A 11 10.87 -2.33 11.09
CA GLY A 11 11.95 -2.09 10.13
C GLY A 11 12.33 -3.42 9.49
N LEU A 12 12.33 -3.44 8.17
CA LEU A 12 12.67 -4.61 7.38
C LEU A 12 13.80 -4.23 6.42
N ASP A 13 14.63 -5.21 6.08
CA ASP A 13 15.59 -5.12 4.99
C ASP A 13 15.42 -6.37 4.14
N VAL A 14 14.19 -6.53 3.64
CA VAL A 14 13.79 -7.71 2.86
C VAL A 14 13.85 -7.36 1.39
N LYS A 15 14.70 -8.08 0.66
CA LYS A 15 14.75 -8.03 -0.80
C LYS A 15 13.91 -9.16 -1.35
N THR A 16 13.00 -8.82 -2.25
CA THR A 16 12.21 -9.81 -2.98
C THR A 16 12.26 -9.51 -4.47
N THR A 17 12.36 -10.55 -5.30
CA THR A 17 12.45 -10.41 -6.76
C THR A 17 11.14 -10.85 -7.41
N ILE A 18 10.57 -9.98 -8.23
CA ILE A 18 9.37 -10.23 -9.02
C ILE A 18 9.68 -9.81 -10.47
N ASP A 19 9.44 -10.69 -11.43
CA ASP A 19 9.66 -10.41 -12.86
C ASP A 19 11.08 -9.88 -13.15
N ASN A 20 12.11 -10.45 -12.53
CA ASN A 20 13.53 -10.06 -12.60
C ASN A 20 13.84 -8.65 -12.05
N THR A 21 12.94 -8.05 -11.31
CA THR A 21 13.15 -6.75 -10.66
C THR A 21 13.13 -6.92 -9.14
N THR A 22 14.08 -6.30 -8.46
CA THR A 22 14.20 -6.36 -7.01
C THR A 22 13.44 -5.24 -6.34
N PHE A 23 12.57 -5.62 -5.40
CA PHE A 23 11.88 -4.73 -4.49
C PHE A 23 12.54 -4.83 -3.11
N LEU A 24 12.97 -3.72 -2.58
CA LEU A 24 13.51 -3.60 -1.23
C LEU A 24 12.41 -3.09 -0.31
N ILE A 25 11.94 -3.93 0.60
CA ILE A 25 10.95 -3.57 1.60
C ILE A 25 11.67 -3.01 2.82
N LEU A 26 11.43 -1.74 3.12
CA LEU A 26 12.13 -1.01 4.18
C LEU A 26 11.41 -1.08 5.52
N ASN A 27 10.10 -0.93 5.52
CA ASN A 27 9.30 -1.12 6.71
C ASN A 27 7.86 -1.49 6.39
N ILE A 28 7.18 -2.02 7.40
CA ILE A 28 5.73 -2.14 7.46
C ILE A 28 5.24 -1.56 8.78
N ALA A 29 4.10 -0.91 8.77
CA ALA A 29 3.52 -0.32 9.97
C ALA A 29 2.04 -0.68 10.11
N PHE A 30 1.58 -0.76 11.36
CA PHE A 30 0.19 -0.68 11.75
C PHE A 30 0.03 0.46 12.74
N GLU A 31 -0.78 1.45 12.40
CA GLU A 31 -0.87 2.69 13.13
C GLU A 31 -2.31 3.09 13.42
N HIS A 32 -2.49 3.78 14.55
CA HIS A 32 -3.73 4.43 14.94
C HIS A 32 -3.55 5.93 14.82
N PHE A 33 -4.33 6.56 13.96
CA PHE A 33 -4.23 8.00 13.72
C PHE A 33 -5.27 8.77 14.52
N PHE A 34 -4.84 9.49 15.56
CA PHE A 34 -5.66 10.42 16.34
C PHE A 34 -5.37 11.89 15.98
N LYS A 35 -4.35 12.12 15.18
CA LYS A 35 -3.92 13.44 14.70
C LYS A 35 -3.55 13.33 13.23
N PRO A 36 -3.65 14.42 12.48
CA PRO A 36 -3.19 14.44 11.10
C PRO A 36 -1.71 14.03 11.00
N LEU A 37 -1.41 13.18 10.02
CA LEU A 37 -0.04 12.94 9.57
C LEU A 37 0.32 14.08 8.61
N PRO A 38 1.37 14.86 8.93
CA PRO A 38 1.73 16.01 8.11
C PRO A 38 2.04 15.64 6.66
N ARG A 39 1.82 16.57 5.76
CA ARG A 39 2.17 16.45 4.35
C ARG A 39 3.63 16.08 4.18
N HIS A 40 3.86 15.04 3.39
CA HIS A 40 5.19 14.53 3.04
C HIS A 40 5.17 13.86 1.67
N SER A 41 6.33 13.48 1.17
CA SER A 41 6.51 12.68 -0.05
C SER A 41 7.78 11.84 0.07
N HIS A 42 7.86 10.81 -0.76
CA HIS A 42 9.02 9.92 -0.80
C HIS A 42 9.95 10.25 -1.98
N GLY A 43 11.19 9.82 -1.88
CA GLY A 43 12.22 10.05 -2.91
C GLY A 43 12.04 9.18 -4.15
N ASN A 44 13.08 9.21 -5.01
CA ASN A 44 13.12 8.39 -6.23
C ASN A 44 12.90 6.91 -5.92
N ASN A 45 12.19 6.23 -6.81
CA ASN A 45 11.91 4.78 -6.76
C ASN A 45 11.23 4.29 -5.47
N SER A 46 10.73 5.21 -4.63
CA SER A 46 10.08 4.91 -3.37
C SER A 46 8.57 4.92 -3.50
N TYR A 47 7.94 3.91 -2.91
CA TYR A 47 6.49 3.69 -2.93
C TYR A 47 6.00 3.39 -1.52
N GLU A 48 4.80 3.85 -1.21
CA GLU A 48 4.11 3.47 0.01
C GLU A 48 2.70 3.00 -0.31
N LEU A 49 2.38 1.82 0.18
CA LEU A 49 1.06 1.21 0.08
C LEU A 49 0.33 1.38 1.40
N HIS A 50 -0.91 1.84 1.34
CA HIS A 50 -1.76 2.11 2.50
C HIS A 50 -3.06 1.34 2.41
N TYR A 51 -3.47 0.71 3.50
CA TYR A 51 -4.76 0.03 3.65
C TYR A 51 -5.45 0.45 4.94
N ILE A 52 -6.71 0.83 4.84
CA ILE A 52 -7.52 1.29 5.97
C ILE A 52 -8.42 0.15 6.44
N PRO A 53 -8.10 -0.56 7.55
CA PRO A 53 -8.95 -1.62 8.07
C PRO A 53 -10.16 -1.09 8.83
N ASN A 54 -10.02 0.03 9.56
CA ASN A 54 -11.08 0.57 10.41
C ASN A 54 -11.05 2.10 10.48
N GLY A 55 -12.18 2.70 10.86
CA GLY A 55 -12.32 4.12 11.08
C GLY A 55 -12.45 4.91 9.78
N LEU A 56 -12.51 6.22 9.92
CA LEU A 56 -12.76 7.16 8.82
C LEU A 56 -11.70 8.25 8.79
N GLY A 57 -11.46 8.80 7.61
CA GLY A 57 -10.53 9.91 7.42
C GLY A 57 -10.55 10.45 6.01
N GLN A 58 -9.55 11.25 5.70
CA GLN A 58 -9.28 11.80 4.37
C GLN A 58 -7.79 11.68 4.08
N ALA A 59 -7.45 11.40 2.82
CA ALA A 59 -6.11 11.62 2.28
C ALA A 59 -6.15 12.83 1.35
N VAL A 60 -5.21 13.76 1.52
CA VAL A 60 -5.01 14.83 0.53
C VAL A 60 -3.76 14.48 -0.26
N ILE A 61 -3.92 14.20 -1.55
CA ILE A 61 -2.86 13.69 -2.43
C ILE A 61 -2.72 14.63 -3.62
N ASP A 62 -1.53 15.21 -3.79
CA ASP A 62 -1.24 16.25 -4.78
C ASP A 62 -2.34 17.36 -4.79
N GLY A 63 -2.81 17.76 -3.59
CA GLY A 63 -3.83 18.80 -3.40
C GLY A 63 -5.29 18.36 -3.61
N SER A 64 -5.54 17.11 -3.99
CA SER A 64 -6.88 16.53 -4.13
C SER A 64 -7.26 15.71 -2.91
N SER A 65 -8.50 15.91 -2.41
CA SER A 65 -9.00 15.20 -1.23
C SER A 65 -9.76 13.92 -1.62
N TYR A 66 -9.50 12.84 -0.87
CA TYR A 66 -10.13 11.54 -1.04
C TYR A 66 -10.64 11.03 0.31
N GLU A 67 -11.85 10.50 0.32
CA GLU A 67 -12.39 9.85 1.53
C GLU A 67 -11.69 8.52 1.79
N LEU A 68 -11.33 8.29 3.06
CA LEU A 68 -10.78 7.04 3.55
C LEU A 68 -11.83 6.34 4.42
N THR A 69 -12.18 5.14 4.02
CA THR A 69 -13.15 4.27 4.71
C THR A 69 -12.58 2.86 4.85
N PRO A 70 -13.13 2.01 5.73
CA PRO A 70 -12.69 0.62 5.82
C PRO A 70 -12.69 -0.08 4.46
N GLY A 71 -11.60 -0.75 4.13
CA GLY A 71 -11.37 -1.38 2.83
C GLY A 71 -10.78 -0.46 1.76
N THR A 72 -10.53 0.81 2.06
CA THR A 72 -9.78 1.68 1.13
C THR A 72 -8.33 1.24 1.05
N LEU A 73 -7.83 1.10 -0.17
CA LEU A 73 -6.45 0.81 -0.51
C LEU A 73 -5.93 1.92 -1.42
N TYR A 74 -4.75 2.46 -1.13
CA TYR A 74 -4.10 3.41 -2.03
C TYR A 74 -2.58 3.26 -1.99
N MET A 75 -1.93 3.76 -3.03
CA MET A 75 -0.49 3.74 -3.19
C MET A 75 -0.01 5.11 -3.64
N THR A 76 1.02 5.61 -2.98
CA THR A 76 1.77 6.81 -3.37
C THR A 76 3.17 6.40 -3.83
N GLY A 77 3.59 6.93 -4.95
CA GLY A 77 4.90 6.68 -5.54
C GLY A 77 5.83 7.90 -5.42
N PRO A 78 6.93 7.91 -6.20
CA PRO A 78 7.96 8.94 -6.10
C PRO A 78 7.39 10.35 -6.24
N HIS A 79 7.74 11.22 -5.28
CA HIS A 79 7.39 12.65 -5.24
C HIS A 79 5.87 12.96 -5.24
N VAL A 80 5.03 11.99 -4.90
CA VAL A 80 3.60 12.23 -4.67
C VAL A 80 3.42 12.77 -3.27
N GLU A 81 3.02 14.05 -3.15
CA GLU A 81 2.73 14.66 -1.85
C GLU A 81 1.43 14.09 -1.29
N HIS A 82 1.46 13.68 -0.03
CA HIS A 82 0.27 13.19 0.64
C HIS A 82 0.27 13.52 2.13
N GLU A 83 -0.94 13.69 2.66
CA GLU A 83 -1.22 13.85 4.09
C GLU A 83 -2.48 13.07 4.45
N GLN A 84 -2.61 12.69 5.71
CA GLN A 84 -3.74 11.93 6.21
C GLN A 84 -4.39 12.68 7.36
N ILE A 85 -5.71 12.79 7.32
CA ILE A 85 -6.52 13.52 8.29
C ILE A 85 -7.57 12.56 8.84
N PRO A 86 -7.38 12.00 10.05
CA PRO A 86 -8.35 11.10 10.66
C PRO A 86 -9.62 11.85 11.07
N SER A 87 -10.76 11.16 11.03
CA SER A 87 -12.00 11.67 11.61
C SER A 87 -11.87 11.79 13.14
N PRO A 88 -12.22 12.92 13.74
CA PRO A 88 -12.21 13.06 15.19
C PRO A 88 -13.21 12.14 15.91
N MET A 89 -14.30 11.75 15.24
CA MET A 89 -15.37 10.93 15.81
C MET A 89 -15.13 9.44 15.66
N ASP A 90 -14.40 9.04 14.62
CA ASP A 90 -14.07 7.64 14.30
C ASP A 90 -12.66 7.58 13.71
N PRO A 91 -11.62 7.71 14.55
CA PRO A 91 -10.24 7.76 14.09
C PRO A 91 -9.83 6.50 13.37
N MET A 92 -9.16 6.65 12.22
CA MET A 92 -8.77 5.53 11.39
C MET A 92 -7.54 4.79 11.91
N THR A 93 -7.46 3.53 11.53
CA THR A 93 -6.25 2.72 11.61
C THR A 93 -5.75 2.43 10.20
N GLU A 94 -4.45 2.18 10.08
CA GLU A 94 -3.80 1.93 8.80
C GLU A 94 -2.76 0.84 8.91
N TYR A 95 -2.70 -0.01 7.87
CA TYR A 95 -1.53 -0.78 7.53
C TYR A 95 -0.77 -0.08 6.40
N SER A 96 0.54 0.06 6.54
CA SER A 96 1.39 0.54 5.44
C SER A 96 2.55 -0.39 5.14
N ILE A 97 3.01 -0.37 3.88
CA ILE A 97 4.22 -1.04 3.39
C ILE A 97 5.03 -0.01 2.61
N TYR A 98 6.21 0.33 3.11
CA TYR A 98 7.14 1.22 2.43
C TYR A 98 8.25 0.42 1.74
N PHE A 99 8.43 0.65 0.45
CA PHE A 99 9.39 -0.11 -0.36
C PHE A 99 10.01 0.73 -1.49
N GLN A 100 11.10 0.21 -2.04
CA GLN A 100 11.81 0.81 -3.16
C GLN A 100 12.02 -0.20 -4.28
N LEU A 101 11.99 0.29 -5.52
CA LEU A 101 12.52 -0.42 -6.68
C LEU A 101 14.03 -0.17 -6.76
N GLN A 102 14.82 -1.23 -6.92
CA GLN A 102 16.27 -1.11 -7.06
C GLN A 102 16.61 -0.51 -8.43
N GLU A 103 17.41 0.58 -8.43
CA GLU A 103 17.77 1.30 -9.67
C GLU A 103 18.57 0.45 -10.66
N GLU A 104 19.40 -0.46 -10.14
CA GLU A 104 20.22 -1.36 -10.93
C GLU A 104 19.41 -2.29 -11.84
N ASP A 105 18.20 -2.60 -11.43
CA ASP A 105 17.28 -3.48 -12.15
C ASP A 105 16.38 -2.73 -13.15
N ALA A 106 16.46 -1.41 -13.23
CA ALA A 106 15.59 -0.61 -14.11
C ALA A 106 15.71 -1.00 -15.58
N LEU A 107 16.88 -1.48 -16.01
CA LEU A 107 17.13 -1.99 -17.37
C LEU A 107 16.52 -3.39 -17.61
N LEU A 108 16.14 -4.11 -16.55
CA LEU A 108 15.52 -5.43 -16.62
C LEU A 108 14.00 -5.36 -16.66
N VAL A 109 13.43 -4.18 -16.45
CA VAL A 109 11.98 -3.96 -16.47
C VAL A 109 11.45 -4.11 -17.88
N PHE A 110 10.64 -5.13 -18.10
CA PHE A 110 9.96 -5.33 -19.40
C PHE A 110 8.49 -4.89 -19.34
N SER A 111 7.96 -4.53 -20.49
CA SER A 111 6.57 -4.05 -20.61
C SER A 111 5.57 -5.09 -20.11
N GLY A 112 4.70 -4.68 -19.18
CA GLY A 112 3.69 -5.54 -18.56
C GLY A 112 4.13 -6.23 -17.28
N SER A 113 5.42 -6.13 -16.89
CA SER A 113 5.89 -6.64 -15.60
C SER A 113 5.28 -5.87 -14.42
N THR A 114 5.37 -6.43 -13.22
CA THR A 114 4.91 -5.78 -11.98
C THR A 114 5.62 -4.45 -11.77
N ALA A 115 6.94 -4.39 -11.96
CA ALA A 115 7.72 -3.15 -11.86
C ALA A 115 7.31 -2.09 -12.90
N ASP A 116 7.05 -2.49 -14.16
CA ASP A 116 6.56 -1.59 -15.22
C ASP A 116 5.24 -0.92 -14.82
N LYS A 117 4.36 -1.63 -14.12
CA LYS A 117 3.10 -1.07 -13.62
C LYS A 117 3.32 -0.02 -12.54
N PHE A 118 4.24 -0.24 -11.60
CA PHE A 118 4.62 0.75 -10.59
C PHE A 118 5.26 1.98 -11.24
N LEU A 119 6.21 1.82 -12.16
CA LEU A 119 6.86 2.93 -12.86
C LEU A 119 5.88 3.79 -13.67
N LYS A 120 4.84 3.19 -14.24
CA LYS A 120 3.81 3.88 -15.02
C LYS A 120 2.71 4.51 -14.19
N LYS A 121 2.57 4.14 -12.92
CA LYS A 121 1.48 4.60 -12.07
C LYS A 121 2.00 5.08 -10.72
N ARG A 122 2.18 6.41 -10.62
CA ARG A 122 2.69 7.05 -9.40
C ARG A 122 1.68 7.14 -8.26
N PHE A 123 0.39 7.12 -8.56
CA PHE A 123 -0.68 7.21 -7.58
C PHE A 123 -1.89 6.39 -8.01
N TRP A 124 -2.50 5.72 -7.05
CA TRP A 124 -3.74 5.01 -7.23
C TRP A 124 -4.51 4.93 -5.90
N ILE A 125 -5.85 5.00 -5.94
CA ILE A 125 -6.75 4.81 -4.80
C ILE A 125 -8.02 4.09 -5.24
N GLY A 126 -8.53 3.18 -4.41
CA GLY A 126 -9.78 2.46 -4.65
C GLY A 126 -10.07 1.43 -3.56
N PRO A 127 -11.15 0.66 -3.69
CA PRO A 127 -11.46 -0.42 -2.76
C PRO A 127 -10.50 -1.60 -2.92
N ASP A 128 -10.23 -2.30 -1.83
CA ASP A 128 -9.48 -3.57 -1.85
C ASP A 128 -10.34 -4.70 -2.43
N THR A 129 -10.10 -5.05 -3.69
CA THR A 129 -10.78 -6.13 -4.41
C THR A 129 -9.96 -7.43 -4.48
N GLN A 130 -8.74 -7.40 -3.91
CA GLN A 130 -7.79 -8.51 -3.95
C GLN A 130 -7.49 -9.10 -2.57
N ASN A 131 -8.21 -8.66 -1.52
CA ASN A 131 -8.01 -9.08 -0.13
C ASN A 131 -6.57 -8.81 0.38
N LEU A 132 -6.02 -7.62 0.08
CA LEU A 132 -4.71 -7.22 0.60
C LEU A 132 -4.73 -7.04 2.11
N GLY A 133 -5.85 -6.56 2.68
CA GLY A 133 -5.98 -6.41 4.12
C GLY A 133 -5.69 -7.71 4.87
N VAL A 134 -6.17 -8.86 4.37
CA VAL A 134 -5.90 -10.18 4.95
C VAL A 134 -4.41 -10.53 4.90
N LEU A 135 -3.72 -10.21 3.80
CA LEU A 135 -2.27 -10.45 3.69
C LEU A 135 -1.48 -9.58 4.68
N MET A 136 -1.89 -8.33 4.87
CA MET A 136 -1.25 -7.43 5.84
C MET A 136 -1.43 -7.94 7.27
N GLU A 137 -2.61 -8.41 7.65
CA GLU A 137 -2.83 -9.05 8.95
C GLU A 137 -1.93 -10.28 9.15
N GLN A 138 -1.79 -11.12 8.12
CA GLN A 138 -0.89 -12.27 8.14
C GLN A 138 0.58 -11.87 8.28
N LEU A 139 1.04 -10.82 7.58
CA LEU A 139 2.38 -10.28 7.74
C LEU A 139 2.69 -9.90 9.20
N PHE A 140 1.76 -9.17 9.83
CA PHE A 140 1.91 -8.78 11.24
C PHE A 140 1.88 -9.97 12.18
N TYR A 141 1.08 -10.99 11.87
CA TYR A 141 1.06 -12.25 12.63
C TYR A 141 2.44 -12.93 12.58
N GLU A 142 3.01 -13.12 11.40
CA GLU A 142 4.32 -13.75 11.21
C GLU A 142 5.45 -12.99 11.93
N LEU A 143 5.48 -11.65 11.79
CA LEU A 143 6.49 -10.81 12.43
C LEU A 143 6.35 -10.74 13.95
N LYS A 144 5.14 -10.91 14.47
CA LYS A 144 4.87 -10.93 15.90
C LYS A 144 5.32 -12.24 16.56
N TYR A 145 4.93 -13.36 15.98
CA TYR A 145 5.11 -14.67 16.62
C TYR A 145 6.39 -15.40 16.21
N LYS A 146 6.94 -15.10 15.04
CA LYS A 146 8.23 -15.60 14.55
C LYS A 146 8.38 -17.13 14.65
N TYR A 147 7.35 -17.86 14.27
CA TYR A 147 7.44 -19.33 14.20
C TYR A 147 8.46 -19.78 13.17
N THR A 148 8.85 -21.05 13.22
CA THR A 148 9.80 -21.62 12.26
C THR A 148 9.41 -21.30 10.83
N GLY A 149 10.34 -20.70 10.07
CA GLY A 149 10.10 -20.32 8.67
C GLY A 149 9.34 -18.98 8.48
N TYR A 150 9.12 -18.19 9.53
CA TYR A 150 8.36 -16.94 9.44
C TYR A 150 8.89 -15.97 8.37
N MET A 151 10.21 -15.87 8.17
CA MET A 151 10.77 -14.99 7.14
C MET A 151 10.43 -15.46 5.72
N ILE A 152 10.33 -16.77 5.49
CA ILE A 152 9.88 -17.32 4.21
C ILE A 152 8.42 -16.92 3.97
N GLN A 153 7.58 -16.98 5.00
CA GLN A 153 6.19 -16.54 4.92
C GLN A 153 6.09 -15.03 4.67
N VAL A 154 6.88 -14.23 5.41
CA VAL A 154 6.94 -12.76 5.24
C VAL A 154 7.30 -12.41 3.79
N GLU A 155 8.34 -13.00 3.22
CA GLU A 155 8.75 -12.74 1.84
C GLU A 155 7.65 -13.13 0.83
N ALA A 156 7.04 -14.29 0.98
CA ALA A 156 5.96 -14.75 0.12
C ALA A 156 4.72 -13.85 0.20
N LEU A 157 4.35 -13.39 1.40
CA LEU A 157 3.24 -12.47 1.62
C LEU A 157 3.52 -11.09 1.00
N LEU A 158 4.75 -10.58 1.13
CA LEU A 158 5.16 -9.31 0.52
C LEU A 158 5.11 -9.39 -1.02
N GLN A 159 5.59 -10.48 -1.63
CA GLN A 159 5.44 -10.71 -3.07
C GLN A 159 3.97 -10.71 -3.50
N GLN A 160 3.11 -11.38 -2.76
CA GLN A 160 1.68 -11.39 -3.03
C GLN A 160 1.06 -9.98 -2.91
N CYS A 161 1.43 -9.19 -1.89
CA CYS A 161 0.96 -7.83 -1.73
C CYS A 161 1.31 -6.97 -2.95
N LEU A 162 2.57 -6.98 -3.40
CA LEU A 162 3.03 -6.20 -4.54
C LEU A 162 2.28 -6.57 -5.84
N VAL A 163 2.14 -7.86 -6.13
CA VAL A 163 1.40 -8.32 -7.30
C VAL A 163 -0.09 -7.97 -7.20
N LYS A 164 -0.70 -8.16 -6.03
CA LYS A 164 -2.14 -7.88 -5.83
C LYS A 164 -2.47 -6.39 -5.88
N VAL A 165 -1.59 -5.50 -5.47
CA VAL A 165 -1.76 -4.06 -5.67
C VAL A 165 -1.94 -3.73 -7.15
N VAL A 166 -1.08 -4.27 -8.01
CA VAL A 166 -1.18 -4.09 -9.46
C VAL A 166 -2.51 -4.64 -9.99
N ARG A 167 -2.88 -5.85 -9.59
CA ARG A 167 -4.15 -6.49 -10.00
C ARG A 167 -5.36 -5.72 -9.51
N ASN A 168 -5.29 -5.16 -8.31
CA ASN A 168 -6.36 -4.32 -7.75
C ASN A 168 -6.58 -3.06 -8.60
N TYR A 169 -5.50 -2.39 -8.98
CA TYR A 169 -5.53 -1.25 -9.89
C TYR A 169 -6.10 -1.63 -11.27
N GLU A 170 -5.65 -2.73 -11.85
CA GLU A 170 -6.10 -3.20 -13.17
C GLU A 170 -7.58 -3.60 -13.15
N GLY A 171 -8.02 -4.31 -12.11
CA GLY A 171 -9.42 -4.72 -11.93
C GLY A 171 -10.38 -3.52 -11.84
N ASN A 172 -10.02 -2.49 -11.11
CA ASN A 172 -10.82 -1.27 -11.01
C ASN A 172 -10.90 -0.49 -12.32
N ARG A 173 -9.89 -0.57 -13.17
CA ARG A 173 -9.89 0.02 -14.50
C ARG A 173 -10.92 -0.66 -15.42
N PHE A 174 -11.03 -1.98 -15.38
CA PHE A 174 -12.01 -2.73 -16.16
C PHE A 174 -13.44 -2.47 -15.71
N SER A 175 -13.70 -2.32 -14.42
CA SER A 175 -15.03 -2.02 -13.92
C SER A 175 -15.54 -0.63 -14.37
N LYS A 176 -14.68 0.39 -14.41
CA LYS A 176 -15.01 1.72 -14.94
C LYS A 176 -15.37 1.67 -16.43
N GLN A 177 -14.60 0.95 -17.25
CA GLN A 177 -14.88 0.82 -18.69
C GLN A 177 -16.20 0.10 -18.97
N HIS A 178 -16.62 -0.82 -18.10
CA HIS A 178 -17.90 -1.53 -18.24
C HIS A 178 -19.11 -0.64 -17.90
N LEU A 179 -18.96 0.24 -16.94
CA LEU A 179 -19.99 1.22 -16.56
C LEU A 179 -20.20 2.28 -17.65
N ASP A 180 -19.11 2.80 -18.22
CA ASP A 180 -19.18 3.80 -19.31
C ASP A 180 -19.83 3.25 -20.59
N ARG A 181 -19.66 1.94 -20.89
CA ARG A 181 -20.32 1.27 -22.02
C ARG A 181 -21.82 1.03 -21.80
N LYS A 182 -22.30 0.95 -20.56
CA LYS A 182 -23.73 0.79 -20.25
C LYS A 182 -24.48 2.12 -20.23
N SER A 183 -23.76 3.24 -20.01
CA SER A 183 -24.34 4.59 -19.99
C SER A 183 -24.54 5.21 -21.39
N THR A 184 -24.05 4.57 -22.43
CA THR A 184 -24.13 5.04 -23.84
C THR A 184 -25.13 4.25 -24.71
N ARG A 185 -26.10 3.56 -24.08
CA ARG A 185 -27.19 2.88 -24.80
C ARG A 185 -28.54 3.38 -24.38
#